data_4340f535b29315f12906df773ac6ac1b
#
_entry.id   4340f535b29315f12906df773ac6ac1b
#
_cell.length_a   1.000
_cell.length_b   1.000
_cell.length_c   1.000
_cell.angle_alpha   90.00
_cell.angle_beta   90.00
_cell.angle_gamma   90.00
#
_symmetry.space_group_name_H-M   'P 1'
#
loop_
_entity.id
_entity.type
_entity.pdbx_description
1 polymer ?
#
loop_
_entity_poly.entity_id
_entity_poly.type
_entity_poly.pdbx_seq_one_letter_code
_entity_poly.pdbx_strand_id
1 'polypeptide(L)'
;MSNDELLSILNGIWQRLAKAVDDRPDPWRLPVLCTQGLNGPSARTMVMRSADAEGRVLTAQTDIRSTKIPGFRKDPRVAWLFFDPAKQEQVRTTGRAVIHNDDDITRRAWPSVPDANQYNYAAAHAPGASIDDPAQGQATSGDLAKAYDNFAVIRCEITAVDWLQLSKPIHRRAQFSWNGTEWLATWAVP
;
A
#
# COMPACT_ATOMS: atom_id res chain seq x y z
N MET A 1 10.88 -28.65 11.16
CA MET A 1 11.15 -27.20 11.00
C MET A 1 10.12 -26.48 11.85
N SER A 2 10.57 -25.67 12.79
CA SER A 2 9.72 -25.19 13.86
C SER A 2 8.83 -24.02 13.42
N ASN A 3 7.69 -23.86 14.06
CA ASN A 3 6.81 -22.68 13.90
C ASN A 3 7.58 -21.37 14.17
N ASP A 4 8.64 -21.41 14.96
CA ASP A 4 9.51 -20.27 15.29
C ASP A 4 10.24 -19.70 14.06
N GLU A 5 10.66 -20.56 13.12
CA GLU A 5 11.29 -20.10 11.88
C GLU A 5 10.28 -19.33 10.99
N LEU A 6 9.06 -19.85 10.84
CA LEU A 6 7.99 -19.19 10.10
C LEU A 6 7.63 -17.85 10.71
N LEU A 7 7.47 -17.78 12.03
CA LEU A 7 7.18 -16.52 12.73
C LEU A 7 8.35 -15.53 12.63
N SER A 8 9.59 -15.99 12.62
CA SER A 8 10.76 -15.16 12.39
C SER A 8 10.75 -14.53 10.99
N ILE A 9 10.36 -15.29 9.96
CA ILE A 9 10.18 -14.77 8.59
C ILE A 9 9.11 -13.68 8.57
N LEU A 10 7.95 -13.94 9.15
CA LEU A 10 6.86 -12.96 9.19
C LEU A 10 7.28 -11.66 9.92
N ASN A 11 7.94 -11.79 11.06
CA ASN A 11 8.46 -10.64 11.79
C ASN A 11 9.50 -9.87 10.97
N GLY A 12 10.39 -10.56 10.26
CA GLY A 12 11.36 -9.95 9.33
C GLY A 12 10.69 -9.17 8.20
N ILE A 13 9.58 -9.70 7.65
CA ILE A 13 8.77 -9.00 6.63
C ILE A 13 8.23 -7.69 7.19
N TRP A 14 7.58 -7.72 8.36
CA TRP A 14 7.00 -6.51 8.95
C TRP A 14 8.07 -5.47 9.33
N GLN A 15 9.21 -5.91 9.86
CA GLN A 15 10.35 -5.02 10.16
C GLN A 15 10.87 -4.35 8.88
N ARG A 16 11.01 -5.11 7.79
CA ARG A 16 11.45 -4.55 6.51
C ARG A 16 10.43 -3.59 5.93
N LEU A 17 9.13 -3.91 5.99
CA LEU A 17 8.06 -3.02 5.55
C LEU A 17 8.11 -1.69 6.31
N ALA A 18 8.25 -1.71 7.64
CA ALA A 18 8.37 -0.50 8.45
C ALA A 18 9.61 0.33 8.07
N LYS A 19 10.76 -0.31 7.88
CA LYS A 19 12.00 0.37 7.46
C LYS A 19 11.89 0.97 6.06
N ALA A 20 11.28 0.25 5.11
CA ALA A 20 11.17 0.67 3.71
C ALA A 20 10.37 1.97 3.52
N VAL A 21 9.53 2.37 4.49
CA VAL A 21 8.78 3.64 4.44
C VAL A 21 9.72 4.83 4.26
N ASP A 22 10.85 4.85 4.97
CA ASP A 22 11.81 5.96 4.97
C ASP A 22 13.05 5.66 4.12
N ASP A 23 13.25 4.42 3.72
CA ASP A 23 14.40 3.97 2.92
C ASP A 23 14.08 4.08 1.42
N ARG A 24 14.43 5.23 0.82
CA ARG A 24 14.14 5.50 -0.61
C ARG A 24 14.68 4.46 -1.58
N PRO A 25 15.90 3.90 -1.40
CA PRO A 25 16.43 2.82 -2.23
C PRO A 25 15.72 1.48 -2.09
N ASP A 26 15.03 1.19 -0.97
CA ASP A 26 14.38 -0.11 -0.79
C ASP A 26 13.21 -0.26 -1.78
N PRO A 27 13.22 -1.29 -2.65
CA PRO A 27 12.15 -1.52 -3.63
C PRO A 27 10.77 -1.74 -2.98
N TRP A 28 10.71 -2.16 -1.72
CA TRP A 28 9.46 -2.34 -0.99
C TRP A 28 8.77 -1.02 -0.60
N ARG A 29 9.45 0.11 -0.77
CA ARG A 29 8.82 1.44 -0.59
C ARG A 29 7.76 1.74 -1.65
N LEU A 30 7.89 1.15 -2.85
CA LEU A 30 7.03 1.38 -4.01
C LEU A 30 6.32 0.09 -4.45
N PRO A 31 5.50 -0.52 -3.59
CA PRO A 31 4.77 -1.73 -3.94
C PRO A 31 3.71 -1.49 -5.00
N VAL A 32 3.26 -2.58 -5.62
CA VAL A 32 2.07 -2.56 -6.46
C VAL A 32 0.84 -2.85 -5.61
N LEU A 33 -0.13 -1.93 -5.63
CA LEU A 33 -1.45 -2.13 -5.04
C LEU A 33 -2.43 -2.62 -6.11
N CYS A 34 -3.00 -3.79 -5.87
CA CYS A 34 -4.02 -4.42 -6.70
C CYS A 34 -5.40 -4.27 -6.05
N THR A 35 -6.39 -3.90 -6.84
CA THR A 35 -7.78 -3.69 -6.40
C THR A 35 -8.75 -4.15 -7.47
N GLN A 36 -10.02 -4.33 -7.12
CA GLN A 36 -11.07 -4.42 -8.11
C GLN A 36 -11.34 -3.01 -8.66
N GLY A 37 -11.12 -2.82 -9.95
CA GLY A 37 -11.53 -1.63 -10.67
C GLY A 37 -12.97 -1.76 -11.21
N LEU A 38 -13.49 -0.70 -11.83
CA LEU A 38 -14.85 -0.70 -12.41
C LEU A 38 -14.98 -1.71 -13.57
N ASN A 39 -13.91 -1.87 -14.34
CA ASN A 39 -13.90 -2.70 -15.56
C ASN A 39 -13.02 -3.97 -15.40
N GLY A 40 -12.73 -4.41 -14.19
CA GLY A 40 -11.90 -5.57 -13.92
C GLY A 40 -10.76 -5.29 -12.94
N PRO A 41 -9.83 -6.23 -12.74
CA PRO A 41 -8.67 -6.03 -11.87
C PRO A 41 -7.83 -4.83 -12.30
N SER A 42 -7.35 -4.07 -11.34
CA SER A 42 -6.56 -2.87 -11.57
C SER A 42 -5.36 -2.85 -10.64
N ALA A 43 -4.16 -2.57 -11.19
CA ALA A 43 -2.91 -2.53 -10.46
C ALA A 43 -2.16 -1.23 -10.73
N ARG A 44 -1.48 -0.68 -9.70
CA ARG A 44 -0.64 0.52 -9.81
C ARG A 44 0.42 0.53 -8.70
N THR A 45 1.54 1.16 -8.99
CA THR A 45 2.53 1.46 -7.96
C THR A 45 2.00 2.52 -7.01
N MET A 46 2.21 2.32 -5.72
CA MET A 46 1.88 3.28 -4.67
C MET A 46 3.08 3.53 -3.78
N VAL A 47 3.20 4.74 -3.25
CA VAL A 47 4.16 5.02 -2.18
C VAL A 47 3.56 4.52 -0.87
N MET A 48 4.19 3.52 -0.25
CA MET A 48 3.81 3.09 1.09
C MET A 48 4.19 4.17 2.11
N ARG A 49 3.26 4.53 2.99
CA ARG A 49 3.40 5.63 3.95
C ARG A 49 3.56 5.17 5.40
N SER A 50 3.03 4.02 5.73
CA SER A 50 3.31 3.35 7.00
C SER A 50 3.09 1.84 6.90
N ALA A 51 3.76 1.12 7.79
CA ALA A 51 3.53 -0.29 8.04
C ALA A 51 3.53 -0.51 9.56
N ASP A 52 2.41 -0.95 10.07
CA ASP A 52 2.17 -1.25 11.49
C ASP A 52 1.96 -2.76 11.64
N ALA A 53 2.94 -3.42 12.27
CA ALA A 53 2.92 -4.86 12.48
C ALA A 53 1.86 -5.30 13.50
N GLU A 54 1.66 -4.53 14.56
CA GLU A 54 0.71 -4.84 15.63
C GLU A 54 -0.73 -4.73 15.12
N GLY A 55 -1.06 -3.62 14.47
CA GLY A 55 -2.35 -3.42 13.83
C GLY A 55 -2.53 -4.17 12.52
N ARG A 56 -1.48 -4.79 11.98
CA ARG A 56 -1.45 -5.43 10.65
C ARG A 56 -1.86 -4.49 9.53
N VAL A 57 -1.41 -3.23 9.59
CA VAL A 57 -1.90 -2.16 8.72
C VAL A 57 -0.81 -1.66 7.80
N LEU A 58 -1.14 -1.53 6.53
CA LEU A 58 -0.38 -0.77 5.54
C LEU A 58 -1.18 0.46 5.10
N THR A 59 -0.49 1.60 4.92
CA THR A 59 -1.14 2.82 4.45
C THR A 59 -0.51 3.40 3.20
N ALA A 60 -1.34 4.05 2.39
CA ALA A 60 -0.91 4.93 1.31
C ALA A 60 -1.78 6.19 1.28
N GLN A 61 -1.30 7.23 0.61
CA GLN A 61 -2.03 8.48 0.39
C GLN A 61 -2.54 8.55 -1.05
N THR A 62 -3.68 9.18 -1.26
CA THR A 62 -4.28 9.34 -2.58
C THR A 62 -5.21 10.55 -2.61
N ASP A 63 -5.62 10.94 -3.81
CA ASP A 63 -6.69 11.90 -4.04
C ASP A 63 -8.04 11.16 -3.99
N ILE A 64 -9.00 11.69 -3.22
CA ILE A 64 -10.35 11.11 -3.07
C ILE A 64 -11.12 11.07 -4.39
N ARG A 65 -10.78 11.95 -5.34
CA ARG A 65 -11.38 12.05 -6.67
C ARG A 65 -10.85 11.00 -7.64
N SER A 66 -9.79 10.27 -7.26
CA SER A 66 -9.12 9.30 -8.13
C SER A 66 -10.05 8.17 -8.56
N THR A 67 -9.91 7.74 -9.82
CA THR A 67 -10.70 6.68 -10.44
C THR A 67 -10.66 5.33 -9.72
N LYS A 68 -9.69 5.11 -8.82
CA LYS A 68 -9.63 3.90 -7.98
C LYS A 68 -10.64 3.89 -6.83
N ILE A 69 -11.08 5.06 -6.35
CA ILE A 69 -11.93 5.19 -5.16
C ILE A 69 -13.27 4.48 -5.30
N PRO A 70 -14.02 4.61 -6.41
CA PRO A 70 -15.25 3.84 -6.61
C PRO A 70 -15.03 2.32 -6.52
N GLY A 71 -13.88 1.82 -6.99
CA GLY A 71 -13.51 0.41 -6.89
C GLY A 71 -13.43 -0.07 -5.45
N PHE A 72 -12.75 0.66 -4.56
CA PHE A 72 -12.69 0.34 -3.12
C PHE A 72 -14.06 0.33 -2.43
N ARG A 73 -14.96 1.24 -2.83
CA ARG A 73 -16.32 1.28 -2.28
C ARG A 73 -17.14 0.06 -2.70
N LYS A 74 -16.93 -0.42 -3.93
CA LYS A 74 -17.61 -1.60 -4.46
C LYS A 74 -17.04 -2.90 -3.87
N ASP A 75 -15.71 -3.00 -3.81
CA ASP A 75 -15.00 -4.16 -3.26
C ASP A 75 -13.74 -3.68 -2.52
N PRO A 76 -13.75 -3.72 -1.18
CA PRO A 76 -12.61 -3.25 -0.38
C PRO A 76 -11.46 -4.26 -0.31
N ARG A 77 -11.56 -5.42 -0.95
CA ARG A 77 -10.45 -6.40 -0.98
C ARG A 77 -9.28 -5.85 -1.78
N VAL A 78 -8.08 -6.02 -1.23
CA VAL A 78 -6.84 -5.53 -1.83
C VAL A 78 -5.75 -6.58 -1.74
N ALA A 79 -4.79 -6.46 -2.64
CA ALA A 79 -3.50 -7.14 -2.51
C ALA A 79 -2.37 -6.13 -2.75
N TRP A 80 -1.30 -6.27 -1.95
CA TRP A 80 -0.05 -5.58 -2.19
C TRP A 80 0.99 -6.58 -2.66
N LEU A 81 1.78 -6.19 -3.66
CA LEU A 81 2.92 -6.97 -4.15
C LEU A 81 4.19 -6.17 -3.91
N PHE A 82 5.09 -6.74 -3.15
CA PHE A 82 6.45 -6.29 -2.90
C PHE A 82 7.40 -7.25 -3.62
N PHE A 83 8.37 -6.71 -4.34
CA PHE A 83 9.38 -7.53 -5.01
C PHE A 83 10.77 -6.92 -4.86
N ASP A 84 11.72 -7.75 -4.45
CA ASP A 84 13.13 -7.41 -4.39
C ASP A 84 13.88 -8.22 -5.45
N PRO A 85 14.27 -7.59 -6.57
CA PRO A 85 14.97 -8.30 -7.65
C PRO A 85 16.37 -8.76 -7.25
N ALA A 86 17.04 -8.07 -6.32
CA ALA A 86 18.39 -8.45 -5.88
C ALA A 86 18.36 -9.69 -4.99
N LYS A 87 17.34 -9.83 -4.14
CA LYS A 87 17.15 -10.98 -3.27
C LYS A 87 16.28 -12.07 -3.88
N GLN A 88 15.70 -11.83 -5.06
CA GLN A 88 14.69 -12.70 -5.68
C GLN A 88 13.57 -13.06 -4.68
N GLU A 89 13.13 -12.04 -3.94
CA GLU A 89 12.16 -12.16 -2.85
C GLU A 89 10.87 -11.45 -3.23
N GLN A 90 9.75 -12.16 -3.11
CA GLN A 90 8.42 -11.64 -3.34
C GLN A 90 7.58 -11.78 -2.07
N VAL A 91 6.87 -10.73 -1.71
CA VAL A 91 5.82 -10.77 -0.68
C VAL A 91 4.52 -10.29 -1.29
N ARG A 92 3.48 -11.10 -1.17
CA ARG A 92 2.11 -10.69 -1.46
C ARG A 92 1.35 -10.62 -0.15
N THR A 93 0.70 -9.50 0.10
CA THR A 93 -0.23 -9.38 1.23
C THR A 93 -1.64 -9.19 0.71
N THR A 94 -2.63 -9.75 1.38
CA THR A 94 -4.03 -9.52 1.08
C THR A 94 -4.76 -9.04 2.32
N GLY A 95 -5.81 -8.25 2.10
CA GLY A 95 -6.59 -7.68 3.19
C GLY A 95 -7.74 -6.83 2.68
N ARG A 96 -8.19 -5.92 3.54
CA ARG A 96 -9.32 -5.02 3.25
C ARG A 96 -8.89 -3.57 3.46
N ALA A 97 -9.28 -2.71 2.53
CA ALA A 97 -9.00 -1.28 2.58
C ALA A 97 -10.20 -0.50 3.12
N VAL A 98 -9.91 0.50 3.94
CA VAL A 98 -10.81 1.58 4.30
C VAL A 98 -10.23 2.88 3.76
N ILE A 99 -11.07 3.70 3.14
CA ILE A 99 -10.69 5.01 2.62
C ILE A 99 -11.12 6.06 3.64
N HIS A 100 -10.15 6.80 4.13
CA HIS A 100 -10.31 7.90 5.06
C HIS A 100 -10.20 9.24 4.32
N ASN A 101 -11.14 10.16 4.59
CA ASN A 101 -11.16 11.51 4.04
C ASN A 101 -11.88 12.39 5.05
N ASP A 102 -11.33 13.55 5.39
CA ASP A 102 -11.83 14.50 6.36
C ASP A 102 -12.15 13.90 7.74
N ASP A 103 -11.26 13.09 8.26
CA ASP A 103 -11.37 12.48 9.58
C ASP A 103 -10.05 12.62 10.39
N ASP A 104 -10.01 12.06 11.60
CA ASP A 104 -8.82 12.13 12.46
C ASP A 104 -7.59 11.45 11.87
N ILE A 105 -7.77 10.47 11.01
CA ILE A 105 -6.65 9.77 10.33
C ILE A 105 -6.02 10.69 9.30
N THR A 106 -6.84 11.35 8.47
CA THR A 106 -6.37 12.30 7.47
C THR A 106 -5.79 13.55 8.11
N ARG A 107 -6.40 14.09 9.17
CA ARG A 107 -5.88 15.24 9.92
C ARG A 107 -4.47 14.97 10.49
N ARG A 108 -4.21 13.77 10.99
CA ARG A 108 -2.89 13.37 11.49
C ARG A 108 -1.88 13.12 10.38
N ALA A 109 -2.33 12.62 9.24
CA ALA A 109 -1.46 12.28 8.11
C ALA A 109 -1.06 13.51 7.27
N TRP A 110 -1.93 14.51 7.14
CA TRP A 110 -1.72 15.66 6.27
C TRP A 110 -0.42 16.43 6.52
N PRO A 111 -0.02 16.73 7.77
CA PRO A 111 1.24 17.45 8.04
C PRO A 111 2.50 16.68 7.60
N SER A 112 2.41 15.36 7.38
CA SER A 112 3.53 14.56 6.88
C SER A 112 3.70 14.63 5.36
N VAL A 113 2.74 15.21 4.64
CA VAL A 113 2.85 15.42 3.19
C VAL A 113 3.76 16.62 2.95
N PRO A 114 4.89 16.46 2.24
CA PRO A 114 5.75 17.59 1.90
C PRO A 114 4.97 18.70 1.19
N ASP A 115 5.22 19.96 1.50
CA ASP A 115 4.49 21.12 0.99
C ASP A 115 4.36 21.10 -0.55
N ALA A 116 5.45 20.81 -1.25
CA ALA A 116 5.42 20.70 -2.70
C ALA A 116 4.46 19.62 -3.23
N ASN A 117 4.21 18.56 -2.45
CA ASN A 117 3.30 17.50 -2.81
C ASN A 117 1.85 17.78 -2.38
N GLN A 118 1.63 18.69 -1.44
CA GLN A 118 0.29 19.11 -1.05
C GLN A 118 -0.45 19.77 -2.22
N TYR A 119 0.27 20.52 -3.06
CA TYR A 119 -0.33 21.15 -4.24
C TYR A 119 -0.88 20.15 -5.27
N ASN A 120 -0.39 18.89 -5.29
CA ASN A 120 -0.95 17.87 -6.16
C ASN A 120 -2.45 17.63 -5.89
N TYR A 121 -2.90 17.84 -4.65
CA TYR A 121 -4.31 17.72 -4.26
C TYR A 121 -5.12 18.98 -4.59
N ALA A 122 -4.45 20.11 -4.86
CA ALA A 122 -5.10 21.34 -5.28
C ALA A 122 -5.36 21.41 -6.80
N ALA A 123 -4.89 20.44 -7.58
CA ALA A 123 -5.08 20.41 -9.02
C ALA A 123 -6.58 20.47 -9.40
N ALA A 124 -6.90 21.26 -10.43
CA ALA A 124 -8.29 21.47 -10.87
C ALA A 124 -8.91 20.16 -11.37
N HIS A 125 -8.14 19.33 -12.06
CA HIS A 125 -8.60 18.06 -12.62
C HIS A 125 -8.32 16.91 -11.66
N ALA A 126 -9.29 15.99 -11.57
CA ALA A 126 -9.11 14.74 -10.82
C ALA A 126 -8.07 13.84 -11.47
N PRO A 127 -7.29 13.04 -10.69
CA PRO A 127 -6.37 12.07 -11.26
C PRO A 127 -7.07 11.08 -12.20
N GLY A 128 -6.56 10.99 -13.44
CA GLY A 128 -7.13 10.15 -14.50
C GLY A 128 -8.17 10.84 -15.38
N ALA A 129 -8.47 12.12 -15.17
CA ALA A 129 -9.28 12.92 -16.10
C ALA A 129 -8.54 13.13 -17.43
N SER A 130 -9.28 13.19 -18.53
CA SER A 130 -8.75 13.59 -19.83
C SER A 130 -8.46 15.09 -19.83
N ILE A 131 -7.30 15.48 -20.33
CA ILE A 131 -6.83 16.86 -20.47
C ILE A 131 -6.19 17.01 -21.84
N ASP A 132 -6.20 18.23 -22.37
CA ASP A 132 -5.61 18.52 -23.70
C ASP A 132 -4.10 18.82 -23.60
N ASP A 133 -3.67 19.34 -22.44
CA ASP A 133 -2.26 19.67 -22.16
C ASP A 133 -1.86 19.13 -20.78
N PRO A 134 -0.72 18.41 -20.68
CA PRO A 134 -0.22 17.89 -19.40
C PRO A 134 -0.07 18.95 -18.30
N ALA A 135 0.17 20.22 -18.64
CA ALA A 135 0.27 21.31 -17.66
C ALA A 135 -1.05 21.57 -16.91
N GLN A 136 -2.20 21.26 -17.50
CA GLN A 136 -3.52 21.40 -16.87
C GLN A 136 -3.72 20.42 -15.68
N GLY A 137 -2.96 19.32 -15.67
CA GLY A 137 -3.02 18.30 -14.61
C GLY A 137 -2.16 18.63 -13.39
N GLN A 138 -1.44 19.75 -13.37
CA GLN A 138 -0.51 20.12 -12.32
C GLN A 138 -0.93 21.38 -11.58
N ALA A 139 -0.68 21.42 -10.28
CA ALA A 139 -0.77 22.64 -9.48
C ALA A 139 0.56 22.84 -8.76
N THR A 140 1.15 24.02 -8.94
CA THR A 140 2.37 24.49 -8.24
C THR A 140 2.06 25.49 -7.16
N SER A 141 0.82 25.95 -7.10
CA SER A 141 0.26 26.86 -6.11
C SER A 141 -1.23 26.59 -5.97
N GLY A 142 -1.85 27.13 -4.94
CA GLY A 142 -3.30 27.01 -4.74
C GLY A 142 -3.69 27.06 -3.28
N ASP A 143 -4.99 26.91 -3.04
CA ASP A 143 -5.58 26.89 -1.71
C ASP A 143 -5.33 25.51 -1.06
N LEU A 144 -4.49 25.48 -0.04
CA LEU A 144 -4.14 24.26 0.69
C LEU A 144 -5.33 23.71 1.50
N ALA A 145 -6.32 24.52 1.87
CA ALA A 145 -7.54 24.01 2.48
C ALA A 145 -8.34 23.17 1.49
N LYS A 146 -8.51 23.64 0.26
CA LYS A 146 -9.11 22.84 -0.82
C LYS A 146 -8.29 21.61 -1.21
N ALA A 147 -6.96 21.72 -1.10
CA ALA A 147 -6.08 20.57 -1.29
C ALA A 147 -6.36 19.47 -0.25
N TYR A 148 -6.54 19.87 1.02
CA TYR A 148 -6.88 18.93 2.08
C TYR A 148 -8.22 18.24 1.86
N ASP A 149 -9.24 18.91 1.34
CA ASP A 149 -10.55 18.31 1.00
C ASP A 149 -10.40 17.12 0.02
N ASN A 150 -9.39 17.17 -0.85
CA ASN A 150 -9.11 16.11 -1.81
C ASN A 150 -8.16 15.05 -1.27
N PHE A 151 -7.53 15.26 -0.11
CA PHE A 151 -6.59 14.31 0.47
C PHE A 151 -7.32 13.12 1.08
N ALA A 152 -6.82 11.92 0.81
CA ALA A 152 -7.35 10.70 1.39
C ALA A 152 -6.22 9.74 1.78
N VAL A 153 -6.47 8.94 2.81
CA VAL A 153 -5.61 7.85 3.26
C VAL A 153 -6.30 6.52 2.97
N ILE A 154 -5.58 5.64 2.27
CA ILE A 154 -5.95 4.25 2.11
C ILE A 154 -5.34 3.49 3.28
N ARG A 155 -6.15 2.92 4.16
CA ARG A 155 -5.73 2.09 5.28
C ARG A 155 -6.13 0.65 5.01
N CYS A 156 -5.14 -0.25 4.89
CA CYS A 156 -5.36 -1.66 4.55
C CYS A 156 -5.04 -2.53 5.76
N GLU A 157 -6.05 -3.21 6.30
CA GLU A 157 -5.83 -4.25 7.30
C GLU A 157 -5.49 -5.56 6.59
N ILE A 158 -4.31 -6.11 6.89
CA ILE A 158 -3.77 -7.30 6.24
C ILE A 158 -4.21 -8.54 7.01
N THR A 159 -4.74 -9.51 6.26
CA THR A 159 -5.25 -10.77 6.80
C THR A 159 -4.48 -11.99 6.30
N ALA A 160 -3.66 -11.84 5.25
CA ALA A 160 -2.78 -12.91 4.79
C ALA A 160 -1.48 -12.36 4.18
N VAL A 161 -0.42 -13.14 4.31
CA VAL A 161 0.90 -12.88 3.71
C VAL A 161 1.38 -14.16 3.03
N ASP A 162 1.88 -14.02 1.80
CA ASP A 162 2.49 -15.10 1.02
C ASP A 162 3.90 -14.64 0.64
N TRP A 163 4.89 -15.27 1.23
CA TRP A 163 6.30 -15.00 1.01
C TRP A 163 6.94 -16.08 0.15
N LEU A 164 7.66 -15.67 -0.88
CA LEU A 164 8.41 -16.53 -1.80
C LEU A 164 9.83 -16.01 -1.94
N GLN A 165 10.80 -16.88 -1.74
CA GLN A 165 12.20 -16.60 -2.02
C GLN A 165 12.76 -17.64 -2.99
N LEU A 166 13.21 -17.15 -4.14
CA LEU A 166 13.86 -17.98 -5.17
C LEU A 166 15.38 -17.97 -4.92
N SER A 167 15.85 -18.97 -4.23
CA SER A 167 17.27 -19.14 -3.87
C SER A 167 17.77 -20.53 -4.22
N LYS A 168 19.08 -20.65 -4.52
CA LYS A 168 19.74 -21.94 -4.66
C LYS A 168 20.35 -22.35 -3.32
N PRO A 169 20.37 -23.62 -2.96
CA PRO A 169 19.86 -24.78 -3.72
C PRO A 169 18.34 -25.01 -3.59
N ILE A 170 17.63 -24.30 -2.70
CA ILE A 170 16.22 -24.56 -2.38
C ILE A 170 15.43 -23.26 -2.45
N HIS A 171 14.36 -23.26 -3.24
CA HIS A 171 13.33 -22.22 -3.19
C HIS A 171 12.48 -22.41 -1.94
N ARG A 172 12.02 -21.31 -1.35
CA ARG A 172 11.26 -21.34 -0.11
C ARG A 172 9.99 -20.53 -0.27
N ARG A 173 8.86 -21.03 0.22
CA ARG A 173 7.60 -20.31 0.25
C ARG A 173 6.90 -20.56 1.58
N ALA A 174 6.42 -19.49 2.20
CA ALA A 174 5.66 -19.56 3.42
C ALA A 174 4.35 -18.77 3.26
N GLN A 175 3.28 -19.27 3.88
CA GLN A 175 1.98 -18.63 3.89
C GLN A 175 1.54 -18.39 5.32
N PHE A 176 0.97 -17.21 5.55
CA PHE A 176 0.50 -16.75 6.85
C PHE A 176 -0.93 -16.27 6.70
N SER A 177 -1.80 -16.67 7.60
CA SER A 177 -3.19 -16.23 7.64
C SER A 177 -3.58 -15.81 9.06
N TRP A 178 -4.25 -14.67 9.20
CA TRP A 178 -4.78 -14.18 10.47
C TRP A 178 -6.12 -14.84 10.77
N ASN A 179 -6.22 -15.52 11.92
CA ASN A 179 -7.44 -16.23 12.33
C ASN A 179 -8.38 -15.39 13.21
N GLY A 180 -8.03 -14.14 13.47
CA GLY A 180 -8.73 -13.23 14.38
C GLY A 180 -7.98 -12.95 15.67
N THR A 181 -7.07 -13.83 16.09
CA THR A 181 -6.27 -13.72 17.32
C THR A 181 -4.78 -13.86 17.10
N GLU A 182 -4.35 -14.71 16.17
CA GLU A 182 -2.94 -14.99 15.89
C GLU A 182 -2.70 -15.31 14.41
N TRP A 183 -1.44 -15.27 14.02
CA TRP A 183 -1.00 -15.70 12.70
C TRP A 183 -0.80 -17.22 12.66
N LEU A 184 -1.55 -17.89 11.81
CA LEU A 184 -1.29 -19.27 11.42
C LEU A 184 -0.26 -19.27 10.30
N ALA A 185 0.76 -20.14 10.40
CA ALA A 185 1.87 -20.17 9.47
C ALA A 185 2.10 -21.59 8.92
N THR A 186 2.41 -21.69 7.63
CA THR A 186 2.72 -22.96 6.99
C THR A 186 3.72 -22.78 5.85
N TRP A 187 4.55 -23.80 5.62
CA TRP A 187 5.34 -23.92 4.41
C TRP A 187 4.45 -24.30 3.23
N ALA A 188 4.77 -23.78 2.05
CA ALA A 188 4.08 -24.10 0.81
C ALA A 188 5.09 -24.46 -0.29
N VAL A 189 4.62 -25.16 -1.32
CA VAL A 189 5.42 -25.41 -2.52
C VAL A 189 5.61 -24.09 -3.27
N PRO A 190 6.85 -23.74 -3.65
CA PRO A 190 7.17 -22.54 -4.42
C PRO A 190 6.48 -22.45 -5.77
#